data_176d4cb1579db53e56d22a7624007ebe
#
_entry.id   176d4cb1579db53e56d22a7624007ebe
#
_cell.length_a   1.000
_cell.length_b   1.000
_cell.length_c   1.000
_cell.angle_alpha   90.00
_cell.angle_beta   90.00
_cell.angle_gamma   90.00
#
_symmetry.space_group_name_H-M   'P 1'
#
loop_
_entity.id
_entity.type
_entity.pdbx_description
1 polymer ?
#
loop_
_entity_poly.entity_id
_entity_poly.type
_entity_poly.pdbx_seq_one_letter_code
_entity_poly.pdbx_strand_id
1 'polypeptide(L)'
;MKTMKLLICILCFICFNSLDNGLGLKPQMGWNTWNKFWCGINETLIHDSIDALIESGLVDAGYNYINLDDCWQKYRDDDGYILYDNDTFPHGIEPLVKYAHSKGLKFGLYSSAGNYTCQGRAGSLDYEEQDAEVYAKWDIDYLKYDNCYNRGISSLVRYPKMRDCLNETGHPIFYSLCQWGQEKVATWAKEVGNSWRTTGDISDSWDSMINIIDENDKWYKYAGPGGWNDPDMLEIGNGGMTLTEYKTHFGLWCISKAPLLIGCDITNMSDDIKKILTNSEYIAINQDELGEQGHKIKRTQIDYPPDYDPDVKSSRLELVNCNGKKAQKWYINEDGSLRNNNESLCVDIPNCAKDDSTVSTFGCHIGGETYCDASKNQEWDYTADKKIQSRMEYPDGAKRCLRVEEDTLTIVQTHLCNESNTWEYNETDHTIKSNGKCLATMVEATEVWAGNLSNGSYAMLLLNRADTPQKVEISWDEIGFDNKTLKLRDLWEQKDLGEFNDSFSVSLESHDSVFLKAEVKEPIPPETDTDGPEDDKDNHKVQNIVMIALGGVIAICIGVIIYMYIKNRKSKNGENEERDRLIENNNN
;
A
#
# COMPACT_ATOMS: atom_id res chain seq x y z
N MET A 1 30.03 30.70 16.42
CA MET A 1 28.64 31.26 16.56
C MET A 1 27.85 31.30 15.23
N LYS A 2 28.40 31.59 14.07
CA LYS A 2 27.66 31.57 12.78
C LYS A 2 27.29 30.17 12.28
N THR A 3 28.16 29.17 12.50
CA THR A 3 27.92 27.76 12.11
C THR A 3 26.88 27.06 12.98
N MET A 4 26.75 27.43 14.26
CA MET A 4 25.74 26.85 15.16
C MET A 4 24.33 27.41 14.91
N LYS A 5 24.22 28.65 14.38
CA LYS A 5 22.91 29.21 13.96
C LYS A 5 22.38 28.56 12.67
N LEU A 6 23.28 28.10 11.80
CA LEU A 6 22.90 27.41 10.56
C LEU A 6 22.41 25.97 10.85
N LEU A 7 23.02 25.29 11.83
CA LEU A 7 22.60 23.93 12.21
C LEU A 7 21.22 23.90 12.91
N ILE A 8 20.91 24.93 13.72
CA ILE A 8 19.60 25.05 14.38
C ILE A 8 18.49 25.43 13.39
N CYS A 9 18.80 26.20 12.34
CA CYS A 9 17.85 26.45 11.25
C CYS A 9 17.59 25.21 10.38
N ILE A 10 18.58 24.33 10.19
CA ILE A 10 18.42 23.10 9.37
C ILE A 10 17.58 22.05 10.14
N LEU A 11 17.71 21.97 11.46
CA LEU A 11 16.90 21.06 12.29
C LEU A 11 15.44 21.52 12.49
N CYS A 12 15.10 22.80 12.24
CA CYS A 12 13.73 23.30 12.30
C CYS A 12 12.98 23.24 10.95
N PHE A 13 13.60 22.81 9.85
CA PHE A 13 12.96 22.74 8.53
C PHE A 13 12.70 21.32 8.02
N ILE A 14 12.82 20.31 8.86
CA ILE A 14 12.25 18.99 8.61
C ILE A 14 10.96 18.87 9.44
N CYS A 15 10.04 19.79 9.28
CA CYS A 15 8.64 19.49 9.40
C CYS A 15 8.26 18.76 8.11
N PHE A 16 8.23 17.45 8.13
CA PHE A 16 7.46 16.70 7.15
C PHE A 16 6.03 17.23 7.23
N ASN A 17 5.55 17.84 6.16
CA ASN A 17 4.13 18.17 5.98
C ASN A 17 3.37 16.86 5.72
N SER A 18 3.24 16.04 6.73
CA SER A 18 2.29 14.95 6.79
C SER A 18 0.95 15.53 7.23
N LEU A 19 -0.16 15.02 6.73
CA LEU A 19 -1.48 15.29 7.31
C LEU A 19 -1.43 14.87 8.78
N ASP A 20 -1.30 15.85 9.69
CA ASP A 20 -1.25 15.61 11.14
C ASP A 20 -2.64 15.89 11.73
N ASN A 21 -3.57 14.96 11.50
CA ASN A 21 -4.87 14.93 12.15
C ASN A 21 -4.89 14.00 13.39
N GLY A 22 -3.73 13.48 13.80
CA GLY A 22 -3.57 12.54 14.91
C GLY A 22 -4.09 11.13 14.63
N LEU A 23 -4.49 10.82 13.38
CA LEU A 23 -5.02 9.52 12.97
C LEU A 23 -4.00 8.71 12.16
N GLY A 24 -4.28 7.41 11.97
CA GLY A 24 -3.46 6.56 11.13
C GLY A 24 -2.06 6.29 11.67
N LEU A 25 -1.82 6.40 12.98
CA LEU A 25 -0.51 6.08 13.57
C LEU A 25 -0.10 4.62 13.36
N LYS A 26 -1.09 3.73 13.19
CA LYS A 26 -0.96 2.35 12.74
C LYS A 26 -1.88 2.13 11.55
N PRO A 27 -1.62 1.12 10.69
CA PRO A 27 -2.55 0.76 9.63
C PRO A 27 -3.94 0.46 10.19
N GLN A 28 -4.99 0.92 9.52
CA GLN A 28 -6.36 0.68 9.94
C GLN A 28 -6.73 -0.80 9.80
N MET A 29 -7.54 -1.29 10.74
CA MET A 29 -8.09 -2.63 10.75
C MET A 29 -9.61 -2.58 10.86
N GLY A 30 -10.31 -3.31 10.01
CA GLY A 30 -11.78 -3.29 10.01
C GLY A 30 -12.40 -4.21 8.97
N TRP A 31 -13.64 -3.95 8.65
CA TRP A 31 -14.42 -4.64 7.65
C TRP A 31 -15.08 -3.65 6.69
N ASN A 32 -15.30 -4.06 5.44
CA ASN A 32 -15.93 -3.24 4.41
C ASN A 32 -16.90 -4.10 3.59
N THR A 33 -18.02 -3.51 3.19
CA THR A 33 -19.11 -4.22 2.50
C THR A 33 -18.79 -4.62 1.07
N TRP A 34 -17.86 -3.95 0.37
CA TRP A 34 -17.79 -3.94 -1.09
C TRP A 34 -17.53 -5.31 -1.73
N ASN A 35 -16.39 -5.95 -1.38
CA ASN A 35 -15.92 -7.13 -2.11
C ASN A 35 -16.90 -8.32 -2.05
N LYS A 36 -17.72 -8.41 -1.01
CA LYS A 36 -18.71 -9.47 -0.87
C LYS A 36 -20.12 -9.09 -1.31
N PHE A 37 -20.55 -7.89 -0.95
CA PHE A 37 -21.98 -7.55 -1.03
C PHE A 37 -22.29 -6.55 -2.15
N TRP A 38 -21.31 -5.81 -2.66
CA TRP A 38 -21.51 -4.78 -3.69
C TRP A 38 -22.62 -3.82 -3.26
N CYS A 39 -23.64 -3.62 -4.11
CA CYS A 39 -24.84 -2.85 -3.76
C CYS A 39 -25.96 -3.68 -3.07
N GLY A 40 -25.70 -4.93 -2.74
CA GLY A 40 -26.64 -5.79 -2.00
C GLY A 40 -26.62 -5.53 -0.49
N ILE A 41 -26.58 -4.27 -0.10
CA ILE A 41 -26.47 -3.80 1.29
C ILE A 41 -27.79 -3.25 1.83
N ASN A 42 -28.00 -3.39 3.12
CA ASN A 42 -29.13 -2.81 3.83
C ASN A 42 -28.82 -2.66 5.33
N GLU A 43 -29.70 -1.98 6.04
CA GLU A 43 -29.57 -1.70 7.47
C GLU A 43 -29.40 -2.96 8.32
N THR A 44 -30.16 -4.04 8.01
CA THR A 44 -30.06 -5.32 8.74
C THR A 44 -28.68 -5.95 8.57
N LEU A 45 -28.17 -6.02 7.34
CA LEU A 45 -26.82 -6.53 7.07
C LEU A 45 -25.75 -5.80 7.91
N ILE A 46 -25.86 -4.48 8.02
CA ILE A 46 -24.87 -3.70 8.78
C ILE A 46 -24.99 -4.01 10.27
N HIS A 47 -26.19 -4.11 10.82
CA HIS A 47 -26.39 -4.53 12.22
C HIS A 47 -25.79 -5.92 12.50
N ASP A 48 -26.13 -6.89 11.64
CA ASP A 48 -25.65 -8.27 11.78
C ASP A 48 -24.12 -8.34 11.66
N SER A 49 -23.52 -7.53 10.77
CA SER A 49 -22.06 -7.44 10.62
C SER A 49 -21.36 -6.79 11.82
N ILE A 50 -21.96 -5.76 12.43
CA ILE A 50 -21.47 -5.14 13.67
C ILE A 50 -21.42 -6.20 14.79
N ASP A 51 -22.50 -6.94 14.98
CA ASP A 51 -22.59 -7.98 16.00
C ASP A 51 -21.62 -9.14 15.70
N ALA A 52 -21.53 -9.59 14.43
CA ALA A 52 -20.62 -10.65 14.01
C ALA A 52 -19.13 -10.26 14.20
N LEU A 53 -18.75 -9.01 13.98
CA LEU A 53 -17.38 -8.53 14.20
C LEU A 53 -16.96 -8.74 15.68
N ILE A 54 -17.89 -8.54 16.61
CA ILE A 54 -17.68 -8.73 18.03
C ILE A 54 -17.69 -10.23 18.41
N GLU A 55 -18.74 -10.93 17.99
CA GLU A 55 -18.96 -12.34 18.38
C GLU A 55 -17.89 -13.28 17.82
N SER A 56 -17.33 -12.95 16.66
CA SER A 56 -16.23 -13.71 16.06
C SER A 56 -14.88 -13.55 16.79
N GLY A 57 -14.71 -12.52 17.64
CA GLY A 57 -13.45 -12.18 18.29
C GLY A 57 -12.51 -11.34 17.39
N LEU A 58 -12.98 -10.85 16.26
CA LEU A 58 -12.22 -9.95 15.38
C LEU A 58 -11.90 -8.62 16.07
N VAL A 59 -12.80 -8.11 16.89
CA VAL A 59 -12.57 -6.90 17.70
C VAL A 59 -11.40 -7.09 18.67
N ASP A 60 -11.32 -8.24 19.32
CA ASP A 60 -10.22 -8.59 20.24
C ASP A 60 -8.87 -8.69 19.48
N ALA A 61 -8.91 -9.05 18.20
CA ALA A 61 -7.74 -9.06 17.31
C ALA A 61 -7.35 -7.67 16.80
N GLY A 62 -8.19 -6.63 17.00
CA GLY A 62 -7.90 -5.24 16.64
C GLY A 62 -8.74 -4.65 15.51
N TYR A 63 -9.65 -5.41 14.90
CA TYR A 63 -10.54 -4.90 13.86
C TYR A 63 -11.64 -4.03 14.47
N ASN A 64 -11.54 -2.73 14.30
CA ASN A 64 -12.43 -1.78 14.98
C ASN A 64 -13.20 -0.84 14.05
N TYR A 65 -12.96 -0.87 12.73
CA TYR A 65 -13.74 -0.12 11.75
C TYR A 65 -14.80 -1.00 11.10
N ILE A 66 -16.01 -0.46 10.95
CA ILE A 66 -17.07 -1.01 10.11
C ILE A 66 -17.38 0.00 9.01
N ASN A 67 -17.06 -0.35 7.76
CA ASN A 67 -17.11 0.57 6.64
C ASN A 67 -18.23 0.18 5.67
N LEU A 68 -19.17 1.10 5.49
CA LEU A 68 -20.24 1.03 4.49
C LEU A 68 -19.74 1.67 3.19
N ASP A 69 -19.53 0.84 2.18
CA ASP A 69 -19.00 1.25 0.87
C ASP A 69 -20.10 1.84 -0.03
N ASP A 70 -19.95 1.88 -1.36
CA ASP A 70 -20.86 2.50 -2.32
C ASP A 70 -22.30 1.98 -2.21
N CYS A 71 -23.25 2.70 -2.75
CA CYS A 71 -24.69 2.41 -2.81
C CYS A 71 -25.50 2.75 -1.54
N TRP A 72 -24.94 3.37 -0.52
CA TRP A 72 -25.72 3.90 0.60
C TRP A 72 -26.44 5.20 0.23
N GLN A 73 -25.86 5.98 -0.72
CA GLN A 73 -26.40 7.27 -1.20
C GLN A 73 -27.54 7.05 -2.20
N LYS A 74 -28.48 8.01 -2.24
CA LYS A 74 -29.53 8.03 -3.25
C LYS A 74 -29.37 9.21 -4.21
N TYR A 75 -29.62 10.42 -3.74
CA TYR A 75 -29.53 11.69 -4.48
C TYR A 75 -29.21 12.83 -3.51
N ARG A 76 -29.27 14.08 -3.99
CA ARG A 76 -29.15 15.27 -3.13
C ARG A 76 -30.49 15.96 -3.01
N ASP A 77 -30.72 16.65 -1.88
CA ASP A 77 -31.86 17.53 -1.72
C ASP A 77 -31.70 18.84 -2.52
N ASP A 78 -32.71 19.73 -2.42
CA ASP A 78 -32.72 21.00 -3.15
C ASP A 78 -31.62 21.98 -2.66
N ASP A 79 -31.11 21.81 -1.45
CA ASP A 79 -30.02 22.58 -0.86
C ASP A 79 -28.62 21.96 -1.14
N GLY A 80 -28.59 20.81 -1.82
CA GLY A 80 -27.38 20.11 -2.26
C GLY A 80 -26.85 19.09 -1.25
N TYR A 81 -27.49 18.87 -0.11
CA TYR A 81 -27.07 17.88 0.88
C TYR A 81 -27.34 16.46 0.42
N ILE A 82 -26.37 15.58 0.66
CA ILE A 82 -26.45 14.17 0.29
C ILE A 82 -27.48 13.42 1.14
N LEU A 83 -28.31 12.60 0.48
CA LEU A 83 -29.32 11.78 1.13
C LEU A 83 -28.99 10.29 1.03
N TYR A 84 -29.26 9.57 2.09
CA TYR A 84 -29.17 8.10 2.10
C TYR A 84 -30.34 7.45 1.32
N ASP A 85 -30.16 6.22 0.87
CA ASP A 85 -31.22 5.45 0.23
C ASP A 85 -32.18 4.90 1.31
N ASN A 86 -33.33 5.51 1.45
CA ASN A 86 -34.34 5.15 2.46
C ASN A 86 -35.07 3.82 2.16
N ASP A 87 -34.87 3.23 0.99
CA ASP A 87 -35.38 1.90 0.69
C ASP A 87 -34.51 0.81 1.34
N THR A 88 -33.20 1.05 1.44
CA THR A 88 -32.22 0.14 2.04
C THR A 88 -31.86 0.52 3.49
N PHE A 89 -31.92 1.81 3.83
CA PHE A 89 -31.62 2.36 5.15
C PHE A 89 -32.81 3.20 5.68
N PRO A 90 -33.94 2.57 6.04
CA PRO A 90 -35.18 3.29 6.38
C PRO A 90 -35.05 4.20 7.61
N HIS A 91 -34.12 3.93 8.52
CA HIS A 91 -33.87 4.77 9.69
C HIS A 91 -32.66 5.70 9.51
N GLY A 92 -31.98 5.64 8.36
CA GLY A 92 -30.81 6.46 8.03
C GLY A 92 -29.50 5.92 8.54
N ILE A 93 -28.43 6.70 8.32
CA ILE A 93 -27.06 6.30 8.64
C ILE A 93 -26.71 6.59 10.12
N GLU A 94 -27.14 7.72 10.65
CA GLU A 94 -26.80 8.15 12.03
C GLU A 94 -27.17 7.10 13.11
N PRO A 95 -28.30 6.38 13.08
CA PRO A 95 -28.58 5.31 14.03
C PRO A 95 -27.58 4.14 13.94
N LEU A 96 -27.09 3.80 12.73
CA LEU A 96 -26.07 2.75 12.54
C LEU A 96 -24.73 3.18 13.14
N VAL A 97 -24.33 4.43 12.93
CA VAL A 97 -23.12 5.00 13.54
C VAL A 97 -23.21 4.91 15.07
N LYS A 98 -24.32 5.36 15.65
CA LYS A 98 -24.55 5.29 17.10
C LYS A 98 -24.55 3.85 17.63
N TYR A 99 -25.06 2.90 16.84
CA TYR A 99 -25.03 1.50 17.22
C TYR A 99 -23.60 0.98 17.25
N ALA A 100 -22.80 1.22 16.19
CA ALA A 100 -21.39 0.86 16.15
C ALA A 100 -20.60 1.48 17.32
N HIS A 101 -20.79 2.78 17.59
CA HIS A 101 -20.14 3.48 18.70
C HIS A 101 -20.56 2.91 20.08
N SER A 102 -21.82 2.51 20.24
CA SER A 102 -22.29 1.87 21.48
C SER A 102 -21.59 0.53 21.76
N LYS A 103 -21.03 -0.09 20.74
CA LYS A 103 -20.25 -1.32 20.79
C LYS A 103 -18.72 -1.08 20.85
N GLY A 104 -18.28 0.18 20.86
CA GLY A 104 -16.86 0.56 20.86
C GLY A 104 -16.20 0.48 19.47
N LEU A 105 -16.98 0.34 18.41
CA LEU A 105 -16.50 0.34 17.02
C LEU A 105 -16.53 1.74 16.41
N LYS A 106 -15.80 1.92 15.35
CA LYS A 106 -15.76 3.10 14.49
C LYS A 106 -16.55 2.83 13.23
N PHE A 107 -17.21 3.86 12.68
CA PHE A 107 -18.04 3.72 11.50
C PHE A 107 -17.52 4.55 10.33
N GLY A 108 -17.41 3.95 9.15
CA GLY A 108 -16.95 4.61 7.94
C GLY A 108 -17.97 4.64 6.82
N LEU A 109 -17.84 5.65 5.97
CA LEU A 109 -18.63 5.81 4.75
C LEU A 109 -17.74 5.89 3.52
N TYR A 110 -18.37 5.86 2.37
CA TYR A 110 -17.79 5.97 1.05
C TYR A 110 -18.38 7.14 0.26
N SER A 111 -17.54 7.81 -0.52
CA SER A 111 -17.96 8.73 -1.56
C SER A 111 -16.94 8.74 -2.71
N SER A 112 -17.13 9.61 -3.70
CA SER A 112 -16.22 9.78 -4.82
C SER A 112 -15.85 11.25 -5.04
N ALA A 113 -14.60 11.50 -5.42
CA ALA A 113 -14.09 12.79 -5.88
C ALA A 113 -14.61 13.18 -7.28
N GLY A 114 -15.72 12.67 -7.69
CA GLY A 114 -16.38 12.90 -8.97
C GLY A 114 -17.84 13.32 -8.80
N ASN A 115 -18.52 13.56 -9.92
CA ASN A 115 -19.96 13.87 -9.92
C ASN A 115 -20.80 12.72 -9.41
N TYR A 116 -20.33 11.50 -9.67
CA TYR A 116 -20.99 10.27 -9.28
C TYR A 116 -20.00 9.32 -8.64
N THR A 117 -20.51 8.43 -7.80
CA THR A 117 -19.78 7.25 -7.33
C THR A 117 -19.57 6.26 -8.46
N CYS A 118 -18.77 5.22 -8.26
CA CYS A 118 -18.54 4.20 -9.29
C CYS A 118 -19.82 3.46 -9.69
N GLN A 119 -20.82 3.40 -8.81
CA GLN A 119 -22.16 2.84 -9.08
C GLN A 119 -23.20 3.91 -9.51
N GLY A 120 -22.75 5.10 -9.88
CA GLY A 120 -23.64 6.15 -10.41
C GLY A 120 -24.50 6.84 -9.35
N ARG A 121 -24.16 6.72 -8.05
CA ARG A 121 -24.80 7.45 -6.97
C ARG A 121 -24.25 8.88 -6.89
N ALA A 122 -24.80 9.73 -6.04
CA ALA A 122 -24.30 11.08 -5.86
C ALA A 122 -22.84 11.08 -5.34
N GLY A 123 -21.91 11.67 -6.11
CA GLY A 123 -20.54 11.91 -5.71
C GLY A 123 -20.36 13.30 -5.09
N SER A 124 -19.18 13.57 -4.51
CA SER A 124 -18.94 14.79 -3.72
C SER A 124 -18.33 15.96 -4.50
N LEU A 125 -17.97 15.79 -5.78
CA LEU A 125 -17.34 16.86 -6.56
C LEU A 125 -18.29 18.09 -6.65
N ASP A 126 -17.78 19.25 -6.24
CA ASP A 126 -18.47 20.52 -6.10
C ASP A 126 -19.45 20.61 -4.88
N TYR A 127 -19.51 19.56 -4.03
CA TYR A 127 -20.32 19.48 -2.80
C TYR A 127 -19.51 19.07 -1.58
N GLU A 128 -18.19 19.23 -1.62
CA GLU A 128 -17.27 18.72 -0.59
C GLU A 128 -17.57 19.32 0.78
N GLU A 129 -17.95 20.59 0.83
CA GLU A 129 -18.29 21.30 2.07
C GLU A 129 -19.56 20.72 2.71
N GLN A 130 -20.66 20.62 1.94
CA GLN A 130 -21.94 20.06 2.42
C GLN A 130 -21.78 18.61 2.87
N ASP A 131 -21.01 17.80 2.11
CA ASP A 131 -20.80 16.40 2.44
C ASP A 131 -19.95 16.24 3.70
N ALA A 132 -18.90 17.03 3.86
CA ALA A 132 -18.07 17.03 5.07
C ALA A 132 -18.89 17.41 6.32
N GLU A 133 -19.78 18.43 6.21
CA GLU A 133 -20.71 18.80 7.29
C GLU A 133 -21.65 17.64 7.66
N VAL A 134 -22.19 16.92 6.67
CA VAL A 134 -23.08 15.77 6.90
C VAL A 134 -22.31 14.63 7.57
N TYR A 135 -21.10 14.33 7.12
CA TYR A 135 -20.27 13.29 7.70
C TYR A 135 -19.91 13.59 9.16
N ALA A 136 -19.51 14.82 9.44
CA ALA A 136 -19.24 15.26 10.80
C ALA A 136 -20.51 15.25 11.69
N LYS A 137 -21.66 15.67 11.17
CA LYS A 137 -22.94 15.63 11.87
C LYS A 137 -23.38 14.22 12.23
N TRP A 138 -23.11 13.24 11.35
CA TRP A 138 -23.43 11.84 11.60
C TRP A 138 -22.38 11.15 12.47
N ASP A 139 -21.30 11.87 12.85
CA ASP A 139 -20.24 11.37 13.73
C ASP A 139 -19.47 10.17 13.13
N ILE A 140 -19.24 10.19 11.79
CA ILE A 140 -18.45 9.11 11.14
C ILE A 140 -16.96 9.26 11.43
N ASP A 141 -16.25 8.13 11.46
CA ASP A 141 -14.82 8.07 11.81
C ASP A 141 -13.91 7.88 10.60
N TYR A 142 -14.44 7.51 9.44
CA TYR A 142 -13.67 7.11 8.27
C TYR A 142 -14.41 7.47 6.98
N LEU A 143 -13.68 7.98 6.00
CA LEU A 143 -14.18 8.24 4.66
C LEU A 143 -13.27 7.57 3.61
N LYS A 144 -13.80 6.58 2.86
CA LYS A 144 -13.19 6.11 1.60
C LYS A 144 -13.63 7.05 0.49
N TYR A 145 -12.67 7.62 -0.25
CA TYR A 145 -12.94 8.64 -1.26
C TYR A 145 -12.37 8.22 -2.60
N ASP A 146 -13.25 7.88 -3.54
CA ASP A 146 -12.95 7.22 -4.80
C ASP A 146 -12.68 8.20 -5.95
N ASN A 147 -12.29 7.68 -7.14
CA ASN A 147 -11.82 8.44 -8.29
C ASN A 147 -12.77 8.42 -9.51
N CYS A 148 -13.96 7.83 -9.39
CA CYS A 148 -14.90 7.69 -10.48
C CYS A 148 -15.49 9.05 -10.92
N TYR A 149 -15.87 9.15 -12.20
CA TYR A 149 -16.55 10.32 -12.82
C TYR A 149 -15.90 11.67 -12.52
N ASN A 150 -14.58 11.72 -12.59
CA ASN A 150 -13.72 12.83 -12.15
C ASN A 150 -13.63 14.03 -13.12
N ARG A 151 -14.34 14.01 -14.25
CA ARG A 151 -14.32 15.04 -15.33
C ARG A 151 -12.92 15.31 -15.91
N GLY A 152 -11.95 14.42 -15.72
CA GLY A 152 -10.56 14.67 -16.10
C GLY A 152 -9.83 15.72 -15.25
N ILE A 153 -10.38 16.09 -14.09
CA ILE A 153 -9.73 16.99 -13.14
C ILE A 153 -8.71 16.18 -12.34
N SER A 154 -7.47 16.68 -12.23
CA SER A 154 -6.39 16.03 -11.49
C SER A 154 -6.78 15.73 -10.04
N SER A 155 -6.33 14.58 -9.53
CA SER A 155 -6.48 14.18 -8.13
C SER A 155 -5.82 15.18 -7.18
N LEU A 156 -4.72 15.82 -7.59
CA LEU A 156 -4.02 16.86 -6.83
C LEU A 156 -4.87 18.11 -6.56
N VAL A 157 -6.02 18.25 -7.22
CA VAL A 157 -6.98 19.34 -6.99
C VAL A 157 -8.15 18.85 -6.14
N ARG A 158 -8.71 17.68 -6.48
CA ARG A 158 -9.97 17.18 -5.92
C ARG A 158 -9.81 16.62 -4.49
N TYR A 159 -8.78 15.81 -4.26
CA TYR A 159 -8.58 15.18 -2.95
C TYR A 159 -8.19 16.18 -1.84
N PRO A 160 -7.28 17.16 -2.08
CA PRO A 160 -7.00 18.19 -1.09
C PRO A 160 -8.23 19.04 -0.74
N LYS A 161 -9.15 19.29 -1.68
CA LYS A 161 -10.37 20.04 -1.41
C LYS A 161 -11.25 19.35 -0.34
N MET A 162 -11.51 18.04 -0.49
CA MET A 162 -12.25 17.28 0.52
C MET A 162 -11.50 17.25 1.86
N ARG A 163 -10.16 17.04 1.87
CA ARG A 163 -9.36 17.13 3.10
C ARG A 163 -9.59 18.43 3.82
N ASP A 164 -9.55 19.56 3.12
CA ASP A 164 -9.69 20.88 3.71
C ASP A 164 -11.11 21.05 4.31
N CYS A 165 -12.15 20.63 3.60
CA CYS A 165 -13.53 20.64 4.09
C CYS A 165 -13.71 19.73 5.32
N LEU A 166 -13.14 18.53 5.33
CA LEU A 166 -13.16 17.64 6.51
C LEU A 166 -12.47 18.30 7.72
N ASN A 167 -11.30 18.91 7.52
CA ASN A 167 -10.58 19.62 8.59
C ASN A 167 -11.35 20.83 9.13
N GLU A 168 -12.07 21.57 8.29
CA GLU A 168 -12.88 22.73 8.68
C GLU A 168 -14.03 22.36 9.60
N THR A 169 -14.55 21.14 9.53
CA THR A 169 -15.58 20.65 10.46
C THR A 169 -15.09 20.53 11.90
N GLY A 170 -13.77 20.36 12.11
CA GLY A 170 -13.16 20.08 13.41
C GLY A 170 -13.44 18.66 13.93
N HIS A 171 -14.15 17.81 13.19
CA HIS A 171 -14.39 16.42 13.52
C HIS A 171 -13.30 15.53 12.90
N PRO A 172 -12.60 14.66 13.68
CA PRO A 172 -11.50 13.86 13.17
C PRO A 172 -12.03 12.66 12.35
N ILE A 173 -11.82 12.69 11.05
CA ILE A 173 -12.19 11.60 10.12
C ILE A 173 -10.92 11.02 9.51
N PHE A 174 -10.74 9.70 9.59
CA PHE A 174 -9.70 8.99 8.84
C PHE A 174 -10.00 9.09 7.34
N TYR A 175 -9.13 9.74 6.58
CA TYR A 175 -9.35 10.00 5.17
C TYR A 175 -8.53 9.04 4.30
N SER A 176 -9.24 8.13 3.62
CA SER A 176 -8.67 7.08 2.76
C SER A 176 -8.88 7.41 1.29
N LEU A 177 -7.80 7.57 0.55
CA LEU A 177 -7.80 7.96 -0.85
C LEU A 177 -7.85 6.72 -1.75
N CYS A 178 -8.98 6.48 -2.42
CA CYS A 178 -9.15 5.40 -3.39
C CYS A 178 -8.84 5.90 -4.80
N GLN A 179 -7.57 6.23 -5.09
CA GLN A 179 -7.13 6.91 -6.30
C GLN A 179 -6.56 5.94 -7.37
N TRP A 180 -6.48 4.64 -7.06
CA TRP A 180 -6.06 3.54 -7.94
C TRP A 180 -4.60 3.60 -8.41
N GLY A 181 -3.70 4.20 -7.64
CA GLY A 181 -2.27 4.29 -7.99
C GLY A 181 -1.93 5.33 -9.06
N GLN A 182 -2.91 6.01 -9.65
CA GLN A 182 -2.69 7.00 -10.70
C GLN A 182 -1.94 8.24 -10.17
N GLU A 183 -1.38 9.04 -11.09
CA GLU A 183 -0.66 10.28 -10.76
C GLU A 183 0.41 10.11 -9.67
N LYS A 184 1.01 8.89 -9.55
CA LYS A 184 2.02 8.54 -8.54
C LYS A 184 1.55 8.91 -7.11
N VAL A 185 0.34 8.51 -6.78
CA VAL A 185 -0.37 8.92 -5.55
C VAL A 185 0.47 8.83 -4.29
N ALA A 186 1.27 7.79 -4.10
CA ALA A 186 2.12 7.62 -2.93
C ALA A 186 3.10 8.77 -2.70
N THR A 187 3.49 9.52 -3.75
CA THR A 187 4.46 10.61 -3.65
C THR A 187 3.90 11.90 -3.04
N TRP A 188 2.57 12.05 -2.98
CA TRP A 188 1.90 13.26 -2.47
C TRP A 188 0.79 13.00 -1.45
N ALA A 189 0.26 11.76 -1.42
CA ALA A 189 -0.93 11.45 -0.65
C ALA A 189 -0.76 11.59 0.87
N LYS A 190 0.46 11.44 1.40
CA LYS A 190 0.75 11.57 2.83
C LYS A 190 0.43 12.97 3.39
N GLU A 191 0.45 13.99 2.53
CA GLU A 191 0.04 15.34 2.90
C GLU A 191 -1.49 15.54 2.84
N VAL A 192 -2.22 14.56 2.28
CA VAL A 192 -3.65 14.70 1.96
C VAL A 192 -4.52 13.75 2.75
N GLY A 193 -4.13 12.49 2.93
CA GLY A 193 -4.92 11.46 3.58
C GLY A 193 -4.09 10.53 4.48
N ASN A 194 -4.79 9.65 5.20
CA ASN A 194 -4.20 8.71 6.14
C ASN A 194 -3.92 7.33 5.51
N SER A 195 -4.48 7.03 4.35
CA SER A 195 -4.11 5.92 3.48
C SER A 195 -4.42 6.23 2.03
N TRP A 196 -3.80 5.51 1.10
CA TRP A 196 -4.03 5.71 -0.33
C TRP A 196 -3.83 4.42 -1.12
N ARG A 197 -4.81 4.09 -1.96
CA ARG A 197 -4.74 2.98 -2.91
C ARG A 197 -3.58 3.19 -3.88
N THR A 198 -2.67 2.23 -3.89
CA THR A 198 -1.50 2.21 -4.77
C THR A 198 -1.75 1.48 -6.08
N THR A 199 -2.89 0.80 -6.19
CA THR A 199 -3.23 -0.16 -7.25
C THR A 199 -4.68 0.01 -7.72
N GLY A 200 -5.03 -0.59 -8.85
CA GLY A 200 -6.40 -0.91 -9.22
C GLY A 200 -7.06 -1.88 -8.23
N ASP A 201 -8.27 -2.33 -8.53
CA ASP A 201 -9.05 -3.17 -7.61
C ASP A 201 -8.55 -4.61 -7.58
N ILE A 202 -8.50 -5.19 -6.38
CA ILE A 202 -8.19 -6.60 -6.16
C ILE A 202 -9.41 -7.47 -6.50
N SER A 203 -9.16 -8.70 -6.92
CA SER A 203 -10.16 -9.76 -7.01
C SER A 203 -9.69 -11.02 -6.29
N ASP A 204 -10.63 -11.86 -5.88
CA ASP A 204 -10.35 -13.08 -5.12
C ASP A 204 -9.71 -14.16 -6.01
N SER A 205 -8.45 -13.95 -6.38
CA SER A 205 -7.60 -14.89 -7.09
C SER A 205 -6.15 -14.67 -6.76
N TRP A 206 -5.34 -15.73 -6.85
CA TRP A 206 -3.90 -15.69 -6.64
C TRP A 206 -3.23 -14.65 -7.53
N ASP A 207 -3.52 -14.67 -8.84
CA ASP A 207 -2.89 -13.76 -9.81
C ASP A 207 -3.19 -12.29 -9.50
N SER A 208 -4.43 -11.98 -9.13
CA SER A 208 -4.79 -10.62 -8.74
C SER A 208 -4.04 -10.19 -7.49
N MET A 209 -4.11 -11.00 -6.43
CA MET A 209 -3.47 -10.72 -5.14
C MET A 209 -1.97 -10.48 -5.28
N ILE A 210 -1.28 -11.35 -6.04
CA ILE A 210 0.16 -11.27 -6.18
C ILE A 210 0.60 -10.10 -7.07
N ASN A 211 -0.18 -9.73 -8.08
CA ASN A 211 0.08 -8.54 -8.89
C ASN A 211 -0.15 -7.25 -8.10
N ILE A 212 -1.19 -7.21 -7.28
CA ILE A 212 -1.52 -6.07 -6.42
C ILE A 212 -0.38 -5.81 -5.42
N ILE A 213 0.14 -6.85 -4.75
CA ILE A 213 1.20 -6.65 -3.76
C ILE A 213 2.52 -6.25 -4.43
N ASP A 214 2.80 -6.73 -5.64
CA ASP A 214 3.97 -6.33 -6.42
C ASP A 214 3.93 -4.86 -6.84
N GLU A 215 2.75 -4.35 -7.21
CA GLU A 215 2.58 -2.93 -7.52
C GLU A 215 2.72 -2.06 -6.26
N ASN A 216 2.17 -2.53 -5.13
CA ASN A 216 2.28 -1.85 -3.84
C ASN A 216 3.74 -1.76 -3.35
N ASP A 217 4.55 -2.80 -3.60
CA ASP A 217 5.95 -2.87 -3.18
C ASP A 217 6.80 -1.73 -3.72
N LYS A 218 6.51 -1.22 -4.92
CA LYS A 218 7.20 -0.09 -5.54
C LYS A 218 7.18 1.18 -4.68
N TRP A 219 6.19 1.29 -3.79
CA TRP A 219 5.91 2.48 -3.00
C TRP A 219 6.31 2.36 -1.52
N TYR A 220 7.01 1.29 -1.11
CA TYR A 220 7.28 0.96 0.29
C TYR A 220 7.87 2.12 1.10
N LYS A 221 8.69 2.99 0.48
CA LYS A 221 9.37 4.12 1.13
C LYS A 221 8.44 5.25 1.56
N TYR A 222 7.20 5.28 1.09
CA TYR A 222 6.28 6.39 1.32
C TYR A 222 5.33 6.15 2.50
N ALA A 223 5.10 4.89 2.86
CA ALA A 223 4.29 4.53 4.01
C ALA A 223 5.00 4.79 5.34
N GLY A 224 4.22 5.02 6.38
CA GLY A 224 4.70 5.19 7.74
C GLY A 224 3.61 5.80 8.64
N PRO A 225 3.88 5.97 9.93
CA PRO A 225 2.90 6.52 10.86
C PRO A 225 2.25 7.79 10.34
N GLY A 226 0.92 7.82 10.37
CA GLY A 226 0.08 8.89 9.83
C GLY A 226 -0.39 8.68 8.39
N GLY A 227 0.25 7.77 7.60
CA GLY A 227 -0.15 7.53 6.21
C GLY A 227 0.38 6.21 5.64
N TRP A 228 -0.50 5.43 5.00
CA TRP A 228 -0.25 4.05 4.61
C TRP A 228 -0.54 3.79 3.13
N ASN A 229 0.38 3.05 2.49
CA ASN A 229 0.11 2.44 1.19
C ASN A 229 -1.00 1.39 1.35
N ASP A 230 -1.96 1.40 0.45
CA ASP A 230 -3.12 0.53 0.48
C ASP A 230 -3.18 -0.32 -0.80
N PRO A 231 -2.85 -1.61 -0.74
CA PRO A 231 -2.96 -2.54 -1.87
C PRO A 231 -4.38 -3.07 -2.10
N ASP A 232 -5.39 -2.51 -1.45
CA ASP A 232 -6.78 -2.93 -1.39
C ASP A 232 -7.09 -3.94 -0.26
N MET A 233 -8.33 -4.33 -0.17
CA MET A 233 -8.90 -5.14 0.90
C MET A 233 -8.39 -6.58 0.91
N LEU A 234 -8.63 -7.25 2.04
CA LEU A 234 -8.38 -8.67 2.17
C LEU A 234 -9.52 -9.48 1.52
N GLU A 235 -9.17 -10.31 0.53
CA GLU A 235 -10.12 -11.26 -0.11
C GLU A 235 -10.31 -12.56 0.69
N ILE A 236 -9.68 -12.67 1.84
CA ILE A 236 -9.63 -13.87 2.69
C ILE A 236 -11.04 -14.31 3.08
N GLY A 237 -11.46 -15.48 2.59
CA GLY A 237 -12.77 -16.06 2.88
C GLY A 237 -13.83 -15.85 1.80
N ASN A 238 -13.53 -15.21 0.67
CA ASN A 238 -14.45 -15.04 -0.45
C ASN A 238 -14.58 -16.31 -1.32
N GLY A 239 -13.61 -17.24 -1.28
CA GLY A 239 -13.72 -18.59 -1.85
C GLY A 239 -13.01 -18.79 -3.20
N GLY A 240 -12.31 -17.80 -3.73
CA GLY A 240 -11.57 -17.86 -5.00
C GLY A 240 -10.12 -18.32 -4.86
N MET A 241 -9.58 -18.32 -3.63
CA MET A 241 -8.24 -18.81 -3.32
C MET A 241 -8.27 -19.98 -2.33
N THR A 242 -7.20 -20.76 -2.28
CA THR A 242 -6.99 -21.83 -1.29
C THR A 242 -6.66 -21.25 0.09
N LEU A 243 -6.76 -22.07 1.16
CA LEU A 243 -6.37 -21.63 2.50
C LEU A 243 -4.87 -21.28 2.59
N THR A 244 -4.03 -21.96 1.83
CA THR A 244 -2.60 -21.66 1.73
C THR A 244 -2.37 -20.27 1.11
N GLU A 245 -3.05 -19.96 0.02
CA GLU A 245 -2.98 -18.64 -0.62
C GLU A 245 -3.56 -17.54 0.26
N TYR A 246 -4.66 -17.78 0.99
CA TYR A 246 -5.18 -16.84 1.97
C TYR A 246 -4.22 -16.58 3.14
N LYS A 247 -3.53 -17.61 3.63
CA LYS A 247 -2.46 -17.44 4.64
C LYS A 247 -1.33 -16.56 4.11
N THR A 248 -0.90 -16.82 2.87
CA THR A 248 0.13 -16.04 2.19
C THR A 248 -0.32 -14.60 1.93
N HIS A 249 -1.55 -14.40 1.47
CA HIS A 249 -2.17 -13.08 1.31
C HIS A 249 -2.12 -12.28 2.62
N PHE A 250 -2.54 -12.88 3.73
CA PHE A 250 -2.51 -12.22 5.04
C PHE A 250 -1.08 -11.85 5.47
N GLY A 251 -0.12 -12.76 5.27
CA GLY A 251 1.28 -12.51 5.59
C GLY A 251 1.88 -11.36 4.80
N LEU A 252 1.60 -11.29 3.48
CA LEU A 252 2.06 -10.21 2.60
C LEU A 252 1.46 -8.85 2.99
N TRP A 253 0.15 -8.77 3.30
CA TRP A 253 -0.47 -7.55 3.82
C TRP A 253 0.11 -7.13 5.16
N CYS A 254 0.38 -8.10 6.05
CA CYS A 254 0.97 -7.80 7.35
C CYS A 254 2.40 -7.25 7.24
N ILE A 255 3.27 -7.86 6.44
CA ILE A 255 4.65 -7.37 6.28
C ILE A 255 4.70 -6.03 5.56
N SER A 256 3.78 -5.80 4.63
CA SER A 256 3.66 -4.53 3.88
C SER A 256 3.01 -3.41 4.66
N LYS A 257 2.65 -3.61 5.93
CA LYS A 257 1.92 -2.59 6.72
C LYS A 257 0.65 -2.09 6.03
N ALA A 258 0.03 -2.95 5.23
CA ALA A 258 -1.20 -2.63 4.52
C ALA A 258 -2.37 -2.48 5.49
N PRO A 259 -3.40 -1.67 5.16
CA PRO A 259 -4.68 -1.74 5.84
C PRO A 259 -5.22 -3.17 5.88
N LEU A 260 -5.66 -3.64 7.05
CA LEU A 260 -6.29 -4.94 7.20
C LEU A 260 -7.83 -4.76 7.18
N LEU A 261 -8.38 -4.55 5.98
CA LEU A 261 -9.82 -4.39 5.78
C LEU A 261 -10.41 -5.69 5.20
N ILE A 262 -11.17 -6.39 6.01
CA ILE A 262 -11.80 -7.67 5.65
C ILE A 262 -12.90 -7.42 4.62
N GLY A 263 -12.88 -8.14 3.49
CA GLY A 263 -13.85 -8.03 2.39
C GLY A 263 -14.82 -9.20 2.28
N CYS A 264 -14.81 -10.18 3.19
CA CYS A 264 -15.70 -11.35 3.14
C CYS A 264 -16.97 -11.17 4.01
N ASP A 265 -17.89 -12.15 3.92
CA ASP A 265 -19.04 -12.26 4.81
C ASP A 265 -18.60 -12.76 6.19
N ILE A 266 -18.47 -11.84 7.14
CA ILE A 266 -18.04 -12.14 8.51
C ILE A 266 -19.12 -12.79 9.37
N THR A 267 -20.38 -12.79 8.92
CA THR A 267 -21.48 -13.46 9.64
C THR A 267 -21.45 -14.97 9.45
N ASN A 268 -20.67 -15.47 8.47
CA ASN A 268 -20.59 -16.89 8.12
C ASN A 268 -19.16 -17.35 7.80
N MET A 269 -18.18 -16.95 8.62
CA MET A 269 -16.79 -17.37 8.45
C MET A 269 -16.54 -18.79 8.96
N SER A 270 -15.72 -19.57 8.23
CA SER A 270 -15.17 -20.82 8.75
C SER A 270 -14.11 -20.58 9.83
N ASP A 271 -13.88 -21.59 10.66
CA ASP A 271 -12.83 -21.55 11.70
C ASP A 271 -11.43 -21.34 11.11
N ASP A 272 -11.16 -21.89 9.91
CA ASP A 272 -9.87 -21.71 9.23
C ASP A 272 -9.68 -20.25 8.78
N ILE A 273 -10.71 -19.61 8.22
CA ILE A 273 -10.66 -18.19 7.84
C ILE A 273 -10.49 -17.31 9.08
N LYS A 274 -11.24 -17.59 10.14
CA LYS A 274 -11.11 -16.90 11.41
C LYS A 274 -9.69 -17.05 11.97
N LYS A 275 -9.10 -18.25 11.95
CA LYS A 275 -7.73 -18.51 12.40
C LYS A 275 -6.71 -17.66 11.64
N ILE A 276 -6.87 -17.49 10.32
CA ILE A 276 -5.99 -16.63 9.53
C ILE A 276 -6.13 -15.18 10.00
N LEU A 277 -7.35 -14.63 9.98
CA LEU A 277 -7.63 -13.23 10.25
C LEU A 277 -7.33 -12.81 11.70
N THR A 278 -7.31 -13.74 12.65
CA THR A 278 -7.02 -13.47 14.07
C THR A 278 -5.62 -13.89 14.51
N ASN A 279 -4.71 -14.24 13.58
CA ASN A 279 -3.34 -14.57 13.95
C ASN A 279 -2.64 -13.35 14.57
N SER A 280 -2.53 -13.37 15.89
CA SER A 280 -2.01 -12.22 16.66
C SER A 280 -0.54 -11.90 16.38
N GLU A 281 0.27 -12.88 15.97
CA GLU A 281 1.69 -12.66 15.66
C GLU A 281 1.87 -12.01 14.27
N TYR A 282 1.03 -12.38 13.29
CA TYR A 282 0.98 -11.67 11.99
C TYR A 282 0.50 -10.22 12.17
N ILE A 283 -0.58 -10.05 12.94
CA ILE A 283 -1.13 -8.71 13.25
C ILE A 283 -0.09 -7.86 13.99
N ALA A 284 0.68 -8.44 14.91
CA ALA A 284 1.73 -7.72 15.63
C ALA A 284 2.82 -7.18 14.69
N ILE A 285 3.14 -7.88 13.60
CA ILE A 285 4.04 -7.35 12.57
C ILE A 285 3.39 -6.16 11.85
N ASN A 286 2.12 -6.26 11.44
CA ASN A 286 1.41 -5.18 10.77
C ASN A 286 1.30 -3.93 11.65
N GLN A 287 1.02 -4.12 12.93
CA GLN A 287 0.77 -3.07 13.91
C GLN A 287 2.01 -2.60 14.68
N ASP A 288 3.22 -3.01 14.26
CA ASP A 288 4.46 -2.60 14.91
C ASP A 288 4.68 -1.08 14.82
N GLU A 289 5.11 -0.49 15.94
CA GLU A 289 5.17 0.97 16.13
C GLU A 289 6.22 1.69 15.28
N LEU A 290 7.24 0.99 14.77
CA LEU A 290 8.20 1.58 13.84
C LEU A 290 7.50 2.03 12.55
N GLY A 291 6.45 1.28 12.12
CA GLY A 291 5.67 1.61 10.95
C GLY A 291 6.45 1.53 9.63
N GLU A 292 7.59 0.85 9.61
CA GLU A 292 8.36 0.63 8.39
C GLU A 292 7.75 -0.49 7.57
N GLN A 293 7.36 -0.18 6.34
CA GLN A 293 6.83 -1.17 5.42
C GLN A 293 7.95 -2.12 4.98
N GLY A 294 7.75 -3.42 5.24
CA GLY A 294 8.62 -4.46 4.67
C GLY A 294 8.43 -4.53 3.15
N HIS A 295 9.48 -4.94 2.45
CA HIS A 295 9.52 -4.97 0.99
C HIS A 295 10.27 -6.20 0.47
N LYS A 296 10.15 -6.45 -0.83
CA LYS A 296 10.83 -7.56 -1.49
C LYS A 296 12.34 -7.27 -1.59
N ILE A 297 13.14 -8.08 -0.91
CA ILE A 297 14.61 -7.92 -0.87
C ILE A 297 15.34 -8.93 -1.76
N LYS A 298 14.71 -10.08 -2.02
CA LYS A 298 15.28 -11.15 -2.86
C LYS A 298 14.19 -11.83 -3.65
N ARG A 299 14.54 -12.21 -4.87
CA ARG A 299 13.71 -13.07 -5.72
C ARG A 299 14.59 -14.02 -6.51
N THR A 300 14.07 -15.20 -6.77
CA THR A 300 14.62 -16.12 -7.75
C THR A 300 13.62 -16.30 -8.88
N GLN A 301 14.15 -16.62 -10.04
CA GLN A 301 13.34 -16.79 -11.24
C GLN A 301 13.64 -18.15 -11.84
N ILE A 302 12.62 -18.79 -12.35
CA ILE A 302 12.77 -19.96 -13.19
C ILE A 302 12.46 -19.56 -14.63
N ASP A 303 13.22 -20.14 -15.55
CA ASP A 303 12.88 -20.06 -16.96
C ASP A 303 11.47 -20.65 -17.13
N TYR A 304 10.66 -19.99 -17.90
CA TYR A 304 9.32 -20.45 -18.23
C TYR A 304 9.32 -21.94 -18.61
N PRO A 305 8.50 -22.80 -17.98
CA PRO A 305 8.53 -24.23 -18.24
C PRO A 305 8.23 -24.54 -19.72
N PRO A 306 8.87 -25.56 -20.29
CA PRO A 306 8.71 -25.90 -21.72
C PRO A 306 7.31 -26.42 -22.08
N ASP A 307 6.52 -26.85 -21.11
CA ASP A 307 5.17 -27.39 -21.27
C ASP A 307 4.14 -26.40 -20.74
N TYR A 308 3.97 -25.31 -21.46
CA TYR A 308 3.12 -24.17 -21.13
C TYR A 308 1.64 -24.54 -21.01
N ASP A 309 1.03 -24.13 -19.90
CA ASP A 309 -0.42 -24.07 -19.74
C ASP A 309 -0.94 -22.72 -20.31
N PRO A 310 -1.82 -22.74 -21.34
CA PRO A 310 -2.40 -21.53 -21.91
C PRO A 310 -3.25 -20.72 -20.90
N ASP A 311 -3.55 -21.27 -19.73
CA ASP A 311 -4.26 -20.59 -18.66
C ASP A 311 -3.36 -19.76 -17.73
N VAL A 312 -2.03 -19.83 -17.87
CA VAL A 312 -1.10 -18.91 -17.18
C VAL A 312 -1.21 -17.53 -17.80
N LYS A 313 -1.87 -16.63 -17.11
CA LYS A 313 -2.41 -15.38 -17.68
C LYS A 313 -1.41 -14.24 -17.78
N SER A 314 -0.32 -14.23 -17.02
CA SER A 314 0.68 -13.17 -17.15
C SER A 314 2.06 -13.58 -16.65
N SER A 315 3.10 -13.24 -17.40
CA SER A 315 4.49 -13.28 -16.94
C SER A 315 5.11 -11.88 -17.08
N ARG A 316 6.01 -11.53 -16.18
CA ARG A 316 6.75 -10.27 -16.28
C ARG A 316 7.76 -10.31 -17.41
N LEU A 317 8.06 -9.13 -17.93
CA LEU A 317 9.11 -8.93 -18.92
C LEU A 317 10.34 -8.32 -18.26
N GLU A 318 11.49 -8.97 -18.43
CA GLU A 318 12.73 -8.49 -17.84
C GLU A 318 13.92 -8.60 -18.79
N LEU A 319 14.93 -7.77 -18.52
CA LEU A 319 16.25 -7.90 -19.15
C LEU A 319 17.15 -8.79 -18.30
N VAL A 320 17.52 -9.95 -18.85
CA VAL A 320 18.39 -10.95 -18.21
C VAL A 320 19.60 -11.26 -19.08
N ASN A 321 20.58 -11.96 -18.53
CA ASN A 321 21.71 -12.46 -19.33
C ASN A 321 21.21 -13.38 -20.43
N CYS A 322 21.72 -13.20 -21.64
CA CYS A 322 21.32 -14.02 -22.79
C CYS A 322 21.75 -15.47 -22.58
N ASN A 323 20.82 -16.40 -22.60
CA ASN A 323 21.05 -17.84 -22.42
C ASN A 323 20.52 -18.69 -23.57
N GLY A 324 19.86 -18.07 -24.58
CA GLY A 324 19.33 -18.73 -25.77
C GLY A 324 18.08 -19.58 -25.56
N LYS A 325 17.51 -19.60 -24.34
CA LYS A 325 16.31 -20.37 -24.00
C LYS A 325 15.04 -19.78 -24.62
N LYS A 326 13.97 -20.57 -24.64
CA LYS A 326 12.67 -20.22 -25.24
C LYS A 326 12.07 -18.92 -24.68
N ALA A 327 12.23 -18.66 -23.38
CA ALA A 327 11.78 -17.43 -22.72
C ALA A 327 12.36 -16.14 -23.33
N GLN A 328 13.48 -16.25 -24.06
CA GLN A 328 14.17 -15.13 -24.73
C GLN A 328 13.92 -15.06 -26.23
N LYS A 329 12.95 -15.82 -26.76
CA LYS A 329 12.63 -15.87 -28.19
C LYS A 329 11.39 -15.04 -28.48
N TRP A 330 11.52 -14.10 -29.40
CA TRP A 330 10.49 -13.12 -29.70
C TRP A 330 10.22 -13.03 -31.19
N TYR A 331 8.97 -12.86 -31.55
CA TYR A 331 8.50 -12.73 -32.91
C TYR A 331 7.69 -11.46 -33.05
N ILE A 332 8.15 -10.55 -33.90
CA ILE A 332 7.43 -9.33 -34.27
C ILE A 332 6.63 -9.64 -35.53
N ASN A 333 5.32 -9.70 -35.42
CA ASN A 333 4.44 -10.11 -36.51
C ASN A 333 3.86 -8.90 -37.26
N GLU A 334 3.39 -9.13 -38.50
CA GLU A 334 2.77 -8.10 -39.35
C GLU A 334 1.48 -7.54 -38.74
N ASP A 335 0.76 -8.33 -37.92
CA ASP A 335 -0.42 -7.89 -37.17
C ASP A 335 -0.10 -6.89 -36.03
N GLY A 336 1.18 -6.64 -35.78
CA GLY A 336 1.66 -5.78 -34.70
C GLY A 336 1.89 -6.52 -33.39
N SER A 337 1.58 -7.81 -33.31
CA SER A 337 1.85 -8.55 -32.07
C SER A 337 3.33 -8.80 -31.87
N LEU A 338 3.79 -8.60 -30.66
CA LEU A 338 5.11 -9.01 -30.17
C LEU A 338 4.91 -10.25 -29.31
N ARG A 339 5.25 -11.44 -29.88
CA ARG A 339 4.95 -12.75 -29.28
C ARG A 339 6.20 -13.43 -28.73
N ASN A 340 6.06 -14.06 -27.58
CA ASN A 340 7.06 -15.00 -27.09
C ASN A 340 7.00 -16.34 -27.88
N ASN A 341 8.03 -17.14 -27.81
CA ASN A 341 8.25 -18.39 -28.57
C ASN A 341 7.02 -19.31 -28.71
N ASN A 342 6.10 -19.21 -27.78
CA ASN A 342 4.86 -19.96 -27.82
C ASN A 342 3.73 -19.08 -28.34
N GLU A 343 3.53 -18.94 -29.58
CA GLU A 343 2.61 -18.08 -30.35
C GLU A 343 1.32 -17.56 -29.63
N SER A 344 1.03 -18.07 -28.43
CA SER A 344 -0.15 -17.75 -27.63
C SER A 344 0.01 -16.57 -26.64
N LEU A 345 1.25 -16.14 -26.33
CA LEU A 345 1.50 -15.01 -25.42
C LEU A 345 2.00 -13.78 -26.17
N CYS A 346 1.26 -12.69 -26.03
CA CYS A 346 1.59 -11.38 -26.56
C CYS A 346 2.06 -10.42 -25.45
N VAL A 347 2.99 -9.55 -25.78
CA VAL A 347 3.33 -8.41 -24.90
C VAL A 347 2.10 -7.51 -24.77
N ASP A 348 1.71 -7.25 -23.53
CA ASP A 348 0.44 -6.65 -23.15
C ASP A 348 0.64 -5.43 -22.24
N ILE A 349 -0.17 -4.40 -22.44
CA ILE A 349 -0.34 -3.28 -21.53
C ILE A 349 -1.56 -3.59 -20.67
N PRO A 350 -1.39 -4.01 -19.40
CA PRO A 350 -2.50 -4.43 -18.55
C PRO A 350 -3.55 -3.32 -18.39
N ASN A 351 -4.82 -3.72 -18.41
CA ASN A 351 -5.97 -2.82 -18.24
C ASN A 351 -5.97 -1.59 -19.17
N CYS A 352 -5.24 -1.66 -20.29
CA CYS A 352 -5.11 -0.54 -21.24
C CYS A 352 -4.67 0.77 -20.60
N ALA A 353 -3.75 0.68 -19.65
CA ALA A 353 -3.25 1.82 -18.92
C ALA A 353 -2.83 2.97 -19.86
N LYS A 354 -3.24 4.19 -19.52
CA LYS A 354 -2.99 5.40 -20.32
C LYS A 354 -1.82 6.24 -19.80
N ASP A 355 -1.14 5.76 -18.77
CA ASP A 355 0.05 6.31 -18.15
C ASP A 355 1.18 5.27 -18.10
N ASP A 356 2.27 5.55 -17.40
CA ASP A 356 3.35 4.60 -17.22
C ASP A 356 2.85 3.37 -16.45
N SER A 357 2.95 2.22 -17.07
CA SER A 357 2.55 0.96 -16.44
C SER A 357 3.55 -0.15 -16.74
N THR A 358 3.64 -1.10 -15.84
CA THR A 358 4.40 -2.34 -16.05
C THR A 358 3.75 -3.12 -17.18
N VAL A 359 4.57 -3.57 -18.13
CA VAL A 359 4.15 -4.39 -19.26
C VAL A 359 4.39 -5.85 -18.92
N SER A 360 3.43 -6.71 -19.26
CA SER A 360 3.48 -8.16 -19.03
C SER A 360 3.23 -8.93 -20.31
N THR A 361 3.17 -10.25 -20.26
CA THR A 361 2.58 -11.05 -21.33
C THR A 361 1.18 -11.50 -20.96
N PHE A 362 0.31 -11.61 -21.94
CA PHE A 362 -1.05 -12.11 -21.79
C PHE A 362 -1.46 -12.92 -23.03
N GLY A 363 -2.52 -13.73 -22.92
CA GLY A 363 -3.07 -14.44 -24.06
C GLY A 363 -3.34 -13.50 -25.24
N CYS A 364 -2.91 -13.86 -26.44
CA CYS A 364 -3.05 -13.01 -27.63
C CYS A 364 -4.52 -12.79 -28.01
N HIS A 365 -4.95 -11.54 -28.15
CA HIS A 365 -6.32 -11.14 -28.54
C HIS A 365 -6.30 -10.01 -29.57
N ILE A 366 -5.39 -10.08 -30.54
CA ILE A 366 -5.23 -9.08 -31.60
C ILE A 366 -6.50 -8.97 -32.46
N GLY A 367 -7.00 -7.73 -32.66
CA GLY A 367 -8.14 -7.46 -33.53
C GLY A 367 -9.50 -7.89 -32.98
N GLY A 368 -9.60 -8.27 -31.68
CA GLY A 368 -10.85 -8.65 -31.03
C GLY A 368 -11.61 -7.45 -30.42
N GLU A 369 -12.93 -7.62 -30.17
CA GLU A 369 -13.67 -6.70 -29.31
C GLU A 369 -13.27 -6.97 -27.86
N THR A 370 -12.48 -6.07 -27.26
CA THR A 370 -12.00 -6.20 -25.89
C THR A 370 -12.33 -4.97 -25.05
N TYR A 371 -12.05 -5.05 -23.75
CA TYR A 371 -12.24 -3.99 -22.76
C TYR A 371 -11.58 -2.64 -23.09
N CYS A 372 -10.59 -2.65 -23.98
CA CYS A 372 -9.91 -1.46 -24.44
C CYS A 372 -10.46 -1.01 -25.77
N ASP A 373 -10.89 0.21 -25.93
CA ASP A 373 -11.33 0.79 -27.20
C ASP A 373 -10.39 0.38 -28.36
N ALA A 374 -10.80 -0.64 -29.14
CA ALA A 374 -10.06 -1.21 -30.26
C ALA A 374 -8.73 -1.91 -29.92
N SER A 375 -8.61 -2.56 -28.76
CA SER A 375 -7.63 -3.62 -28.41
C SER A 375 -6.17 -3.47 -28.89
N LYS A 376 -5.66 -2.25 -28.96
CA LYS A 376 -4.26 -2.01 -29.38
C LYS A 376 -3.24 -2.15 -28.25
N ASN A 377 -3.65 -2.63 -27.08
CA ASN A 377 -2.78 -2.82 -25.92
C ASN A 377 -1.75 -3.95 -26.09
N GLN A 378 -1.93 -4.78 -27.13
CA GLN A 378 -0.98 -5.84 -27.54
C GLN A 378 -0.34 -5.57 -28.91
N GLU A 379 -0.57 -4.38 -29.49
CA GLU A 379 -0.02 -4.03 -30.80
C GLU A 379 1.17 -3.08 -30.66
N TRP A 380 2.29 -3.46 -31.30
CA TRP A 380 3.57 -2.79 -31.21
C TRP A 380 4.20 -2.60 -32.58
N ASP A 381 4.91 -1.50 -32.74
CA ASP A 381 5.76 -1.22 -33.90
C ASP A 381 7.24 -1.23 -33.50
N TYR A 382 8.06 -1.97 -34.23
CA TYR A 382 9.50 -1.82 -34.14
C TYR A 382 9.96 -0.76 -35.12
N THR A 383 10.36 0.39 -34.59
CA THR A 383 10.63 1.60 -35.38
C THR A 383 12.04 1.63 -35.96
N ALA A 384 12.28 2.48 -36.98
CA ALA A 384 13.58 2.63 -37.63
C ALA A 384 14.68 3.13 -36.66
N ASP A 385 14.31 3.87 -35.60
CA ASP A 385 15.20 4.31 -34.53
C ASP A 385 15.31 3.30 -33.39
N LYS A 386 14.92 2.04 -33.66
CA LYS A 386 15.04 0.90 -32.76
C LYS A 386 14.24 1.05 -31.45
N LYS A 387 13.05 1.62 -31.53
CA LYS A 387 12.11 1.66 -30.41
C LYS A 387 11.04 0.58 -30.59
N ILE A 388 10.48 0.08 -29.49
CA ILE A 388 9.29 -0.76 -29.49
C ILE A 388 8.14 0.14 -29.01
N GLN A 389 7.34 0.62 -29.96
CA GLN A 389 6.31 1.64 -29.78
C GLN A 389 4.94 1.02 -29.73
N SER A 390 4.14 1.37 -28.72
CA SER A 390 2.74 0.99 -28.61
C SER A 390 1.88 1.67 -29.70
N ARG A 391 0.96 0.92 -30.30
CA ARG A 391 -0.06 1.43 -31.22
C ARG A 391 -1.27 2.04 -30.50
N MET A 392 -1.34 1.94 -29.17
CA MET A 392 -2.42 2.59 -28.41
C MET A 392 -2.46 4.09 -28.64
N GLU A 393 -3.66 4.64 -28.56
CA GLU A 393 -3.89 6.08 -28.55
C GLU A 393 -3.94 6.59 -27.10
N TYR A 394 -3.23 7.68 -26.83
CA TYR A 394 -3.14 8.29 -25.52
C TYR A 394 -3.83 9.64 -25.51
N PRO A 395 -4.45 10.08 -24.38
CA PRO A 395 -5.22 11.33 -24.32
C PRO A 395 -4.40 12.58 -24.65
N ASP A 396 -3.09 12.56 -24.42
CA ASP A 396 -2.16 13.65 -24.75
C ASP A 396 -1.66 13.62 -26.20
N GLY A 397 -2.05 12.62 -27.00
CA GLY A 397 -1.60 12.40 -28.37
C GLY A 397 -0.14 11.96 -28.50
N ALA A 398 0.60 11.78 -27.39
CA ALA A 398 1.99 11.37 -27.42
C ALA A 398 2.13 9.85 -27.64
N LYS A 399 3.25 9.44 -28.20
CA LYS A 399 3.57 8.02 -28.40
C LYS A 399 4.33 7.46 -27.20
N ARG A 400 4.00 6.24 -26.83
CA ARG A 400 4.63 5.50 -25.74
C ARG A 400 5.46 4.34 -26.27
N CYS A 401 6.62 4.13 -25.68
CA CYS A 401 7.56 3.06 -26.04
C CYS A 401 7.96 2.27 -24.80
N LEU A 402 8.43 1.04 -25.00
CA LEU A 402 8.98 0.24 -23.91
C LEU A 402 10.23 0.90 -23.32
N ARG A 403 10.27 0.95 -22.00
CA ARG A 403 11.39 1.42 -21.20
C ARG A 403 11.75 0.36 -20.15
N VAL A 404 13.03 0.25 -19.85
CA VAL A 404 13.56 -0.54 -18.74
C VAL A 404 13.78 0.38 -17.55
N GLU A 405 13.19 0.07 -16.41
CA GLU A 405 13.51 0.73 -15.16
C GLU A 405 14.83 0.19 -14.60
N GLU A 406 15.78 1.07 -14.37
CA GLU A 406 17.14 0.70 -13.95
C GLU A 406 17.16 0.07 -12.55
N ASP A 407 16.32 0.56 -11.65
CA ASP A 407 16.29 0.12 -10.25
C ASP A 407 15.65 -1.27 -10.06
N THR A 408 14.69 -1.63 -10.89
CA THR A 408 13.91 -2.88 -10.74
C THR A 408 14.22 -3.92 -11.80
N LEU A 409 14.95 -3.56 -12.86
CA LEU A 409 15.15 -4.37 -14.08
C LEU A 409 13.84 -4.81 -14.77
N THR A 410 12.71 -4.25 -14.38
CA THR A 410 11.41 -4.49 -14.99
C THR A 410 11.20 -3.58 -16.20
N ILE A 411 10.41 -4.04 -17.15
CA ILE A 411 10.08 -3.26 -18.34
C ILE A 411 8.76 -2.56 -18.10
N VAL A 412 8.76 -1.26 -18.27
CA VAL A 412 7.55 -0.43 -18.16
C VAL A 412 7.28 0.29 -19.46
N GLN A 413 6.02 0.65 -19.68
CA GLN A 413 5.66 1.58 -20.73
C GLN A 413 6.00 3.01 -20.31
N THR A 414 6.57 3.79 -21.21
CA THR A 414 6.91 5.19 -20.91
C THR A 414 5.89 6.19 -21.43
N HIS A 415 5.96 7.41 -20.96
CA HIS A 415 5.20 8.52 -21.53
C HIS A 415 5.68 8.88 -22.93
N LEU A 416 6.98 8.98 -23.13
CA LEU A 416 7.57 9.51 -24.36
C LEU A 416 8.61 8.56 -24.91
N CYS A 417 8.55 8.29 -26.23
CA CYS A 417 9.50 7.40 -26.88
C CYS A 417 10.95 7.93 -26.83
N ASN A 418 11.18 9.24 -26.72
CA ASN A 418 12.53 9.81 -26.58
C ASN A 418 13.18 9.47 -25.23
N GLU A 419 12.40 9.10 -24.21
CA GLU A 419 12.88 8.68 -22.88
C GLU A 419 13.02 7.17 -22.74
N SER A 420 12.70 6.41 -23.81
CA SER A 420 12.75 4.95 -23.81
C SER A 420 14.10 4.42 -24.29
N ASN A 421 14.35 3.15 -23.95
CA ASN A 421 15.53 2.42 -24.40
C ASN A 421 15.51 2.17 -25.92
N THR A 422 16.68 1.89 -26.48
CA THR A 422 16.81 1.29 -27.81
C THR A 422 16.88 -0.23 -27.69
N TRP A 423 16.30 -0.91 -28.68
CA TRP A 423 16.16 -2.35 -28.72
C TRP A 423 16.83 -2.91 -29.98
N GLU A 424 17.56 -3.99 -29.86
CA GLU A 424 18.17 -4.69 -30.99
C GLU A 424 17.41 -6.00 -31.20
N TYR A 425 16.64 -6.08 -32.27
CA TYR A 425 15.99 -7.33 -32.69
C TYR A 425 16.87 -8.08 -33.67
N ASN A 426 17.12 -9.35 -33.36
CA ASN A 426 17.85 -10.28 -34.26
C ASN A 426 16.87 -11.31 -34.82
N GLU A 427 16.54 -11.19 -36.09
CA GLU A 427 15.62 -12.10 -36.79
C GLU A 427 16.14 -13.53 -36.93
N THR A 428 17.46 -13.76 -36.81
CA THR A 428 18.05 -15.10 -36.96
C THR A 428 17.88 -15.94 -35.70
N ASP A 429 18.12 -15.36 -34.55
CA ASP A 429 18.01 -16.05 -33.26
C ASP A 429 16.79 -15.62 -32.45
N HIS A 430 15.95 -14.73 -33.01
CA HIS A 430 14.73 -14.20 -32.44
C HIS A 430 14.92 -13.55 -31.06
N THR A 431 16.06 -12.94 -30.79
CA THR A 431 16.30 -12.23 -29.54
C THR A 431 16.05 -10.74 -29.68
N ILE A 432 15.49 -10.14 -28.61
CA ILE A 432 15.40 -8.69 -28.43
C ILE A 432 16.34 -8.32 -27.31
N LYS A 433 17.22 -7.34 -27.54
CA LYS A 433 18.25 -6.93 -26.58
C LYS A 433 18.20 -5.43 -26.31
N SER A 434 18.51 -5.07 -25.07
CA SER A 434 18.86 -3.70 -24.68
C SER A 434 19.98 -3.76 -23.66
N ASN A 435 20.94 -2.83 -23.75
CA ASN A 435 22.12 -2.79 -22.85
C ASN A 435 22.88 -4.12 -22.74
N GLY A 436 22.95 -4.91 -23.84
CA GLY A 436 23.65 -6.19 -23.89
C GLY A 436 22.92 -7.37 -23.20
N LYS A 437 21.74 -7.15 -22.63
CA LYS A 437 20.87 -8.16 -22.02
C LYS A 437 19.71 -8.51 -22.94
N CYS A 438 19.17 -9.71 -22.82
CA CYS A 438 18.04 -10.22 -23.57
C CYS A 438 16.71 -9.96 -22.84
N LEU A 439 15.70 -9.54 -23.60
CA LEU A 439 14.31 -9.53 -23.15
C LEU A 439 13.85 -10.97 -22.94
N ALA A 440 13.26 -11.25 -21.80
CA ALA A 440 12.76 -12.58 -21.44
C ALA A 440 11.41 -12.50 -20.72
N THR A 441 10.60 -13.54 -20.91
CA THR A 441 9.48 -13.82 -20.02
C THR A 441 10.01 -14.54 -18.79
N MET A 442 9.71 -14.01 -17.62
CA MET A 442 10.19 -14.57 -16.36
C MET A 442 9.01 -14.91 -15.46
N VAL A 443 9.08 -16.09 -14.85
CA VAL A 443 8.20 -16.49 -13.76
C VAL A 443 9.00 -16.41 -12.48
N GLU A 444 8.54 -15.59 -11.57
CA GLU A 444 9.13 -15.53 -10.23
C GLU A 444 8.84 -16.85 -9.51
N ALA A 445 9.89 -17.51 -9.02
CA ALA A 445 9.75 -18.79 -8.35
C ALA A 445 9.69 -18.63 -6.84
N THR A 446 10.61 -17.86 -6.26
CA THR A 446 10.65 -17.62 -4.82
C THR A 446 10.95 -16.17 -4.50
N GLU A 447 10.45 -15.71 -3.37
CA GLU A 447 10.68 -14.36 -2.88
C GLU A 447 11.04 -14.37 -1.40
N VAL A 448 11.79 -13.36 -0.98
CA VAL A 448 11.97 -13.01 0.42
C VAL A 448 11.58 -11.55 0.59
N TRP A 449 10.63 -11.33 1.47
CA TRP A 449 10.18 -10.01 1.91
C TRP A 449 10.71 -9.77 3.31
N ALA A 450 11.13 -8.53 3.62
CA ALA A 450 11.70 -8.24 4.91
C ALA A 450 11.54 -6.79 5.33
N GLY A 451 11.59 -6.52 6.64
CA GLY A 451 11.52 -5.19 7.21
C GLY A 451 11.91 -5.15 8.69
N ASN A 452 12.34 -3.98 9.14
CA ASN A 452 12.71 -3.74 10.53
C ASN A 452 11.47 -3.62 11.43
N LEU A 453 11.65 -3.95 12.70
CA LEU A 453 10.66 -3.79 13.76
C LEU A 453 11.18 -2.88 14.88
N SER A 454 10.25 -2.26 15.62
CA SER A 454 10.53 -1.24 16.64
C SER A 454 11.46 -1.70 17.76
N ASN A 455 11.47 -2.99 18.08
CA ASN A 455 12.32 -3.57 19.13
C ASN A 455 13.70 -4.05 18.65
N GLY A 456 14.09 -3.69 17.41
CA GLY A 456 15.35 -4.12 16.80
C GLY A 456 15.31 -5.56 16.27
N SER A 457 14.18 -6.24 16.30
CA SER A 457 13.97 -7.50 15.58
C SER A 457 13.64 -7.23 14.11
N TYR A 458 13.53 -8.29 13.32
CA TYR A 458 13.37 -8.25 11.88
C TYR A 458 12.27 -9.20 11.44
N ALA A 459 11.36 -8.75 10.60
CA ALA A 459 10.33 -9.59 10.01
C ALA A 459 10.79 -10.10 8.65
N MET A 460 10.57 -11.38 8.35
CA MET A 460 10.89 -12.01 7.07
C MET A 460 9.75 -12.91 6.62
N LEU A 461 9.29 -12.75 5.38
CA LEU A 461 8.34 -13.66 4.76
C LEU A 461 9.03 -14.31 3.56
N LEU A 462 9.20 -15.63 3.61
CA LEU A 462 9.74 -16.46 2.54
C LEU A 462 8.57 -17.06 1.78
N LEU A 463 8.52 -16.88 0.48
CA LEU A 463 7.38 -17.20 -0.38
C LEU A 463 7.80 -18.09 -1.55
N ASN A 464 7.04 -19.14 -1.82
CA ASN A 464 7.05 -19.87 -3.09
C ASN A 464 5.91 -19.35 -3.98
N ARG A 465 6.25 -18.70 -5.09
CA ARG A 465 5.27 -18.22 -6.08
C ARG A 465 4.96 -19.23 -7.19
N ALA A 466 5.76 -20.28 -7.29
CA ALA A 466 5.62 -21.27 -8.36
C ALA A 466 4.53 -22.30 -8.03
N ASP A 467 3.95 -22.90 -9.08
CA ASP A 467 2.97 -23.99 -8.96
C ASP A 467 3.59 -25.32 -8.52
N THR A 468 4.89 -25.36 -8.30
CA THR A 468 5.64 -26.54 -7.86
C THR A 468 6.42 -26.25 -6.59
N PRO A 469 6.67 -27.26 -5.73
CA PRO A 469 7.47 -27.09 -4.52
C PRO A 469 8.84 -26.46 -4.82
N GLN A 470 9.24 -25.49 -4.03
CA GLN A 470 10.51 -24.78 -4.15
C GLN A 470 11.24 -24.72 -2.81
N LYS A 471 12.59 -24.74 -2.88
CA LYS A 471 13.42 -24.36 -1.73
C LYS A 471 13.65 -22.87 -1.73
N VAL A 472 13.24 -22.20 -0.67
CA VAL A 472 13.50 -20.76 -0.44
C VAL A 472 14.62 -20.63 0.58
N GLU A 473 15.58 -19.74 0.30
CA GLU A 473 16.76 -19.55 1.15
C GLU A 473 17.11 -18.08 1.25
N ILE A 474 17.50 -17.66 2.46
CA ILE A 474 18.03 -16.33 2.76
C ILE A 474 19.31 -16.46 3.57
N SER A 475 20.36 -15.74 3.18
CA SER A 475 21.59 -15.61 3.97
C SER A 475 21.60 -14.28 4.71
N TRP A 476 22.28 -14.24 5.85
CA TRP A 476 22.24 -13.08 6.74
C TRP A 476 22.98 -11.86 6.19
N ASP A 477 23.94 -12.06 5.30
CA ASP A 477 24.62 -10.98 4.57
C ASP A 477 23.66 -10.22 3.61
N GLU A 478 22.66 -10.90 3.05
CA GLU A 478 21.64 -10.28 2.18
C GLU A 478 20.72 -9.30 2.94
N ILE A 479 20.67 -9.38 4.26
CA ILE A 479 19.87 -8.51 5.15
C ILE A 479 20.71 -7.69 6.12
N GLY A 480 22.04 -7.64 5.91
CA GLY A 480 22.95 -6.79 6.70
C GLY A 480 23.32 -7.35 8.07
N PHE A 481 23.16 -8.65 8.31
CA PHE A 481 23.51 -9.33 9.55
C PHE A 481 24.72 -10.27 9.39
N ASP A 482 25.75 -9.82 8.66
CA ASP A 482 26.99 -10.58 8.46
C ASP A 482 27.56 -11.13 9.76
N ASN A 483 27.89 -12.42 9.76
CA ASN A 483 28.50 -13.12 10.92
C ASN A 483 27.66 -13.04 12.21
N LYS A 484 26.33 -12.91 12.09
CA LYS A 484 25.40 -12.93 13.22
C LYS A 484 24.70 -14.29 13.32
N THR A 485 24.34 -14.65 14.55
CA THR A 485 23.39 -15.72 14.82
C THR A 485 22.02 -15.10 15.02
N LEU A 486 21.03 -15.57 14.29
CA LEU A 486 19.65 -15.14 14.44
C LEU A 486 18.83 -16.22 15.13
N LYS A 487 18.03 -15.83 16.11
CA LYS A 487 16.99 -16.65 16.70
C LYS A 487 15.71 -16.42 15.87
N LEU A 488 15.14 -17.50 15.33
CA LEU A 488 13.95 -17.43 14.48
C LEU A 488 12.72 -17.97 15.21
N ARG A 489 11.58 -17.31 14.96
CA ARG A 489 10.26 -17.73 15.39
C ARG A 489 9.32 -17.80 14.19
N ASP A 490 8.66 -18.93 14.00
CA ASP A 490 7.58 -19.11 13.04
C ASP A 490 6.30 -18.50 13.62
N LEU A 491 5.77 -17.49 12.92
CA LEU A 491 4.61 -16.71 13.38
C LEU A 491 3.26 -17.42 13.11
N TRP A 492 3.23 -18.36 12.16
CA TRP A 492 2.04 -19.16 11.91
C TRP A 492 1.89 -20.29 12.92
N GLU A 493 2.96 -21.05 13.10
CA GLU A 493 3.02 -22.13 14.08
C GLU A 493 3.18 -21.63 15.52
N GLN A 494 3.45 -20.32 15.68
CA GLN A 494 3.71 -19.65 16.98
C GLN A 494 4.80 -20.37 17.78
N LYS A 495 5.87 -20.78 17.08
CA LYS A 495 6.92 -21.64 17.60
C LYS A 495 8.31 -21.11 17.34
N ASP A 496 9.17 -21.16 18.37
CA ASP A 496 10.59 -20.90 18.20
C ASP A 496 11.25 -22.05 17.41
N LEU A 497 11.95 -21.68 16.32
CA LEU A 497 12.67 -22.62 15.48
C LEU A 497 14.11 -22.89 15.96
N GLY A 498 14.65 -22.01 16.81
CA GLY A 498 16.01 -22.08 17.33
C GLY A 498 16.93 -21.02 16.74
N GLU A 499 18.24 -21.28 16.82
CA GLU A 499 19.32 -20.38 16.42
C GLU A 499 19.93 -20.84 15.11
N PHE A 500 20.15 -19.89 14.20
CA PHE A 500 20.70 -20.13 12.86
C PHE A 500 21.90 -19.21 12.63
N ASN A 501 23.03 -19.82 12.25
CA ASN A 501 24.20 -19.10 11.80
C ASN A 501 24.11 -18.93 10.27
N ASP A 502 24.55 -17.83 9.75
CA ASP A 502 24.77 -17.53 8.34
C ASP A 502 23.52 -17.53 7.43
N SER A 503 22.57 -18.47 7.58
CA SER A 503 21.42 -18.58 6.67
C SER A 503 20.25 -19.39 7.26
N PHE A 504 19.08 -19.28 6.59
CA PHE A 504 17.92 -20.14 6.80
C PHE A 504 17.36 -20.60 5.45
N SER A 505 16.87 -21.83 5.39
CA SER A 505 16.18 -22.33 4.19
C SER A 505 15.02 -23.25 4.56
N VAL A 506 13.97 -23.24 3.75
CA VAL A 506 12.77 -24.03 3.91
C VAL A 506 12.26 -24.51 2.54
N SER A 507 11.68 -25.71 2.49
CA SER A 507 10.93 -26.18 1.33
C SER A 507 9.46 -25.81 1.51
N LEU A 508 8.90 -25.11 0.52
CA LEU A 508 7.51 -24.65 0.52
C LEU A 508 6.75 -25.28 -0.64
N GLU A 509 5.53 -25.71 -0.38
CA GLU A 509 4.61 -26.16 -1.42
C GLU A 509 4.18 -24.99 -2.31
N SER A 510 3.43 -25.29 -3.39
CA SER A 510 2.90 -24.25 -4.30
C SER A 510 2.17 -23.16 -3.54
N HIS A 511 2.50 -21.89 -3.81
CA HIS A 511 1.91 -20.66 -3.26
C HIS A 511 2.01 -20.52 -1.73
N ASP A 512 2.77 -21.41 -1.08
CA ASP A 512 2.95 -21.38 0.38
C ASP A 512 4.02 -20.37 0.81
N SER A 513 3.92 -19.94 2.06
CA SER A 513 4.85 -19.03 2.69
C SER A 513 5.13 -19.39 4.14
N VAL A 514 6.31 -19.04 4.62
CA VAL A 514 6.64 -19.01 6.05
C VAL A 514 6.93 -17.57 6.48
N PHE A 515 6.28 -17.12 7.52
CA PHE A 515 6.47 -15.78 8.07
C PHE A 515 7.20 -15.88 9.40
N LEU A 516 8.37 -15.25 9.46
CA LEU A 516 9.33 -15.37 10.55
C LEU A 516 9.57 -14.01 11.22
N LYS A 517 9.78 -14.07 12.54
CA LYS A 517 10.44 -13.01 13.28
C LYS A 517 11.86 -13.46 13.61
N ALA A 518 12.83 -12.60 13.34
CA ALA A 518 14.24 -12.83 13.60
C ALA A 518 14.77 -11.84 14.66
N GLU A 519 15.52 -12.35 15.63
CA GLU A 519 16.18 -11.56 16.66
C GLU A 519 17.68 -11.86 16.63
N VAL A 520 18.50 -10.80 16.62
CA VAL A 520 19.96 -10.94 16.70
C VAL A 520 20.31 -11.44 18.07
N LYS A 521 21.03 -12.56 18.15
CA LYS A 521 21.60 -13.04 19.40
C LYS A 521 22.76 -12.12 19.78
N GLU A 522 22.60 -11.39 20.87
CA GLU A 522 23.71 -10.65 21.45
C GLU A 522 24.83 -11.63 21.84
N PRO A 523 26.11 -11.34 21.57
CA PRO A 523 27.21 -12.13 22.06
C PRO A 523 27.12 -12.18 23.60
N ILE A 524 27.19 -13.37 24.17
CA ILE A 524 27.30 -13.52 25.62
C ILE A 524 28.55 -12.73 26.03
N PRO A 525 28.43 -11.71 26.90
CA PRO A 525 29.61 -11.04 27.41
C PRO A 525 30.57 -12.10 27.95
N PRO A 526 31.89 -12.02 27.66
CA PRO A 526 32.83 -12.97 28.22
C PRO A 526 32.61 -13.00 29.74
N GLU A 527 32.47 -14.19 30.30
CA GLU A 527 32.42 -14.37 31.76
C GLU A 527 33.65 -13.63 32.29
N THR A 528 33.42 -12.53 32.97
CA THR A 528 34.48 -11.85 33.69
C THR A 528 34.77 -12.73 34.87
N ASP A 529 35.94 -13.40 34.87
CA ASP A 529 36.52 -14.00 36.04
C ASP A 529 36.58 -12.93 37.14
N THR A 530 35.60 -12.93 38.02
CA THR A 530 35.55 -12.03 39.16
C THR A 530 36.41 -12.58 40.27
N ASP A 531 37.71 -12.40 40.16
CA ASP A 531 38.62 -12.46 41.30
C ASP A 531 39.49 -11.19 41.33
N GLY A 532 38.95 -10.14 41.97
CA GLY A 532 39.70 -8.91 42.31
C GLY A 532 38.76 -7.80 42.79
N PRO A 533 39.04 -7.13 43.89
CA PRO A 533 38.17 -6.06 44.38
C PRO A 533 38.31 -4.81 43.49
N GLU A 534 37.29 -4.49 42.74
CA GLU A 534 37.21 -3.27 41.91
C GLU A 534 36.81 -2.04 42.74
N ASP A 535 37.62 -1.00 42.59
CA ASP A 535 37.36 0.35 43.09
C ASP A 535 36.26 1.03 42.26
N ASP A 536 35.03 1.01 42.77
CA ASP A 536 33.76 1.50 42.15
C ASP A 536 33.66 3.05 42.16
N LYS A 537 34.73 3.79 41.82
CA LYS A 537 34.68 5.27 41.88
C LYS A 537 34.58 5.99 40.54
N ASP A 538 34.81 5.34 39.39
CA ASP A 538 34.82 6.04 38.11
C ASP A 538 33.53 5.96 37.30
N ASN A 539 32.69 4.94 37.51
CA ASN A 539 31.41 4.78 36.78
C ASN A 539 30.35 5.82 37.19
N HIS A 540 30.35 6.28 38.45
CA HIS A 540 29.44 7.33 38.90
C HIS A 540 29.74 8.72 38.34
N LYS A 541 30.96 8.99 37.91
CA LYS A 541 31.31 10.28 37.30
C LYS A 541 30.81 10.40 35.86
N VAL A 542 30.88 9.34 35.09
CA VAL A 542 30.42 9.34 33.68
C VAL A 542 28.90 9.41 33.62
N GLN A 543 28.18 8.64 34.44
CA GLN A 543 26.73 8.71 34.53
C GLN A 543 26.22 10.08 34.99
N ASN A 544 26.88 10.72 35.98
CA ASN A 544 26.50 12.05 36.43
C ASN A 544 26.76 13.15 35.38
N ILE A 545 27.81 13.03 34.56
CA ILE A 545 28.09 13.98 33.46
C ILE A 545 27.03 13.85 32.36
N VAL A 546 26.62 12.63 31.99
CA VAL A 546 25.55 12.39 31.00
C VAL A 546 24.19 12.89 31.50
N MET A 547 23.85 12.66 32.77
CA MET A 547 22.60 13.14 33.37
C MET A 547 22.56 14.68 33.49
N ILE A 548 23.68 15.34 33.78
CA ILE A 548 23.74 16.80 33.82
C ILE A 548 23.64 17.39 32.42
N ALA A 549 24.23 16.77 31.40
CA ALA A 549 24.10 17.20 30.01
C ALA A 549 22.67 17.04 29.47
N LEU A 550 22.00 15.92 29.77
CA LEU A 550 20.59 15.69 29.42
C LEU A 550 19.64 16.65 30.15
N GLY A 551 19.86 16.90 31.44
CA GLY A 551 19.10 17.87 32.21
C GLY A 551 19.25 19.31 31.68
N GLY A 552 20.43 19.69 31.21
CA GLY A 552 20.70 20.98 30.58
C GLY A 552 19.94 21.16 29.24
N VAL A 553 19.91 20.12 28.42
CA VAL A 553 19.17 20.14 27.13
C VAL A 553 17.66 20.23 27.35
N ILE A 554 17.12 19.47 28.31
CA ILE A 554 15.69 19.52 28.67
C ILE A 554 15.29 20.91 29.19
N ALA A 555 16.10 21.53 30.05
CA ALA A 555 15.83 22.86 30.55
C ALA A 555 15.84 23.94 29.44
N ILE A 556 16.72 23.81 28.44
CA ILE A 556 16.76 24.72 27.28
C ILE A 556 15.52 24.51 26.41
N CYS A 557 15.09 23.27 26.16
CA CYS A 557 13.88 22.98 25.40
C CYS A 557 12.61 23.53 26.07
N ILE A 558 12.47 23.36 27.39
CA ILE A 558 11.37 23.93 28.16
C ILE A 558 11.37 25.47 28.09
N GLY A 559 12.54 26.10 28.20
CA GLY A 559 12.69 27.53 28.06
C GLY A 559 12.26 28.07 26.70
N VAL A 560 12.58 27.36 25.63
CA VAL A 560 12.17 27.70 24.24
C VAL A 560 10.66 27.54 24.06
N ILE A 561 10.07 26.47 24.58
CA ILE A 561 8.61 26.24 24.54
C ILE A 561 7.85 27.35 25.26
N ILE A 562 8.30 27.70 26.46
CA ILE A 562 7.68 28.81 27.24
C ILE A 562 7.82 30.15 26.50
N TYR A 563 8.99 30.41 25.90
CA TYR A 563 9.19 31.63 25.12
C TYR A 563 8.28 31.71 23.91
N MET A 564 8.11 30.61 23.18
CA MET A 564 7.20 30.54 22.03
C MET A 564 5.75 30.69 22.43
N TYR A 565 5.34 30.08 23.54
CA TYR A 565 3.98 30.27 24.11
C TYR A 565 3.68 31.72 24.47
N ILE A 566 4.63 32.40 25.13
CA ILE A 566 4.47 33.84 25.51
C ILE A 566 4.43 34.73 24.27
N LYS A 567 5.24 34.43 23.24
CA LYS A 567 5.29 35.15 21.97
C LYS A 567 3.97 35.01 21.20
N ASN A 568 3.43 33.79 21.10
CA ASN A 568 2.13 33.52 20.45
C ASN A 568 0.96 34.22 21.18
N ARG A 569 1.00 34.27 22.52
CA ARG A 569 -0.02 34.97 23.31
C ARG A 569 0.02 36.49 23.12
N LYS A 570 1.22 37.08 22.93
CA LYS A 570 1.38 38.50 22.58
C LYS A 570 0.90 38.82 21.16
N SER A 571 1.12 37.92 20.20
CA SER A 571 0.61 38.09 18.82
C SER A 571 -0.93 38.08 18.78
N LYS A 572 -1.56 37.10 19.43
CA LYS A 572 -3.05 37.04 19.52
C LYS A 572 -3.69 38.23 20.25
N ASN A 573 -3.02 38.77 21.25
CA ASN A 573 -3.52 39.99 21.93
C ASN A 573 -3.36 41.24 21.05
N GLY A 574 -2.33 41.34 20.22
CA GLY A 574 -2.17 42.44 19.26
C GLY A 574 -3.21 42.40 18.13
N GLU A 575 -3.55 41.23 17.62
CA GLU A 575 -4.60 41.06 16.59
C GLU A 575 -6.00 41.40 17.12
N ASN A 576 -6.29 41.06 18.39
CA ASN A 576 -7.56 41.46 19.03
C ASN A 576 -7.67 42.96 19.25
N GLU A 577 -6.60 43.65 19.68
CA GLU A 577 -6.60 45.12 19.83
C GLU A 577 -6.74 45.84 18.46
N GLU A 578 -6.18 45.31 17.40
CA GLU A 578 -6.31 45.85 16.04
C GLU A 578 -7.72 45.63 15.48
N ARG A 579 -8.32 44.49 15.75
CA ARG A 579 -9.71 44.17 15.40
C ARG A 579 -10.72 45.03 16.12
N ASP A 580 -10.51 45.30 17.42
CA ASP A 580 -11.39 46.18 18.20
C ASP A 580 -11.29 47.64 17.73
N ARG A 581 -10.11 48.14 17.34
CA ARG A 581 -9.94 49.47 16.71
C ARG A 581 -10.62 49.58 15.35
N LEU A 582 -10.65 48.49 14.54
CA LEU A 582 -11.33 48.49 13.25
C LEU A 582 -12.87 48.48 13.40
N ILE A 583 -13.39 47.89 14.47
CA ILE A 583 -14.81 47.86 14.79
C ILE A 583 -15.28 49.27 15.31
N GLU A 584 -14.47 49.98 16.11
CA GLU A 584 -14.78 51.34 16.57
C GLU A 584 -14.76 52.38 15.43
N ASN A 585 -13.90 52.21 14.41
CA ASN A 585 -13.83 53.14 13.28
C ASN A 585 -14.93 52.94 12.21
N ASN A 586 -15.68 51.85 12.25
CA ASN A 586 -16.81 51.62 11.32
C ASN A 586 -18.19 52.00 11.92
N ASN A 587 -18.23 52.49 13.16
CA ASN A 587 -19.47 52.94 13.84
C ASN A 587 -19.53 54.47 14.07
N ASN A 588 -18.69 55.27 13.38
CA ASN A 588 -18.78 56.72 13.34
C ASN A 588 -19.08 57.23 11.93
#